data_f4e5232d04947c8f7049ec54dcd4828a
#
_entry.id   f4e5232d04947c8f7049ec54dcd4828a
#
_cell.length_a   1.000
_cell.length_b   1.000
_cell.length_c   1.000
_cell.angle_alpha   90.00
_cell.angle_beta   90.00
_cell.angle_gamma   90.00
#
_symmetry.space_group_name_H-M   'P 1'
#
loop_
_entity.id
_entity.type
_entity.pdbx_description
1 polymer ?
#
loop_
_entity_poly.entity_id
_entity_poly.type
_entity_poly.pdbx_seq_one_letter_code
_entity_poly.pdbx_strand_id
1 'polypeptide(L)'
;MNYWSLLSPVYSGLVSLLVGFLIGKIQRLKTANKAERTALGALLRNDMYAIYRKYRDADEVPVEVQEEMHSLGDAYHGLGFNATGTKIHDEIMAKKTKV
;
A
#
# COMPACT_ATOMS: atom_id res chain seq x y z
N MET A 1 50.51 10.89 13.45
CA MET A 1 49.25 11.59 13.30
C MET A 1 48.18 10.60 12.92
N ASN A 2 47.11 10.58 13.65
CA ASN A 2 46.08 9.57 13.49
C ASN A 2 44.99 10.11 12.55
N TYR A 3 44.80 9.48 11.44
CA TYR A 3 43.73 9.89 10.49
C TYR A 3 42.36 9.96 11.10
N TRP A 4 42.09 9.13 12.08
CA TRP A 4 40.80 9.06 12.77
C TRP A 4 40.48 10.36 13.53
N SER A 5 41.47 11.04 14.09
CA SER A 5 41.25 12.30 14.81
C SER A 5 40.88 13.45 13.87
N LEU A 6 41.25 13.36 12.58
CA LEU A 6 40.86 14.33 11.55
C LEU A 6 39.51 13.99 10.90
N LEU A 7 39.25 12.71 10.73
CA LEU A 7 38.01 12.23 10.06
C LEU A 7 36.79 12.20 11.01
N SER A 8 37.02 12.06 12.32
CA SER A 8 35.95 11.92 13.29
C SER A 8 34.96 13.10 13.31
N PRO A 9 35.40 14.38 13.33
CA PRO A 9 34.47 15.50 13.28
C PRO A 9 33.72 15.61 11.96
N VAL A 10 34.38 15.28 10.84
CA VAL A 10 33.76 15.28 9.50
C VAL A 10 32.72 14.17 9.42
N TYR A 11 33.05 13.00 9.90
CA TYR A 11 32.15 11.85 9.92
C TYR A 11 30.90 12.15 10.79
N SER A 12 31.09 12.71 11.96
CA SER A 12 30.00 13.09 12.87
C SER A 12 29.06 14.13 12.20
N GLY A 13 29.61 15.12 11.50
CA GLY A 13 28.84 16.11 10.77
C GLY A 13 28.03 15.51 9.63
N LEU A 14 28.64 14.58 8.87
CA LEU A 14 27.95 13.89 7.78
C LEU A 14 26.81 13.02 8.29
N VAL A 15 27.02 12.30 9.38
CA VAL A 15 25.97 11.46 10.00
C VAL A 15 24.82 12.33 10.47
N SER A 16 25.09 13.47 11.09
CA SER A 16 24.05 14.41 11.55
C SER A 16 23.23 14.96 10.38
N LEU A 17 23.88 15.29 9.26
CA LEU A 17 23.21 15.76 8.05
C LEU A 17 22.32 14.68 7.44
N LEU A 18 22.82 13.44 7.40
CA LEU A 18 22.04 12.30 6.88
C LEU A 18 20.82 12.02 7.73
N VAL A 19 20.98 12.03 9.06
CA VAL A 19 19.87 11.81 9.99
C VAL A 19 18.83 12.92 9.85
N GLY A 20 19.25 14.17 9.77
CA GLY A 20 18.35 15.31 9.57
C GLY A 20 17.61 15.21 8.24
N PHE A 21 18.30 14.82 7.16
CA PHE A 21 17.70 14.63 5.85
C PHE A 21 16.65 13.51 5.88
N LEU A 22 16.97 12.39 6.51
CA LEU A 22 16.05 11.25 6.63
C LEU A 22 14.80 11.60 7.45
N ILE A 23 14.97 12.33 8.56
CA ILE A 23 13.84 12.78 9.37
C ILE A 23 12.95 13.73 8.57
N GLY A 24 13.54 14.67 7.84
CA GLY A 24 12.80 15.59 6.99
C GLY A 24 12.04 14.85 5.88
N LYS A 25 12.67 13.85 5.27
CA LYS A 25 12.05 13.02 4.23
C LYS A 25 10.91 12.18 4.80
N ILE A 26 11.07 11.61 5.99
CA ILE A 26 10.03 10.84 6.66
C ILE A 26 8.84 11.76 7.01
N GLN A 27 9.08 12.97 7.48
CA GLN A 27 8.00 13.93 7.76
C GLN A 27 7.26 14.34 6.49
N ARG A 28 7.98 14.58 5.40
CA ARG A 28 7.36 14.86 4.09
C ARG A 28 6.53 13.67 3.60
N LEU A 29 7.05 12.46 3.76
CA LEU A 29 6.33 11.24 3.40
C LEU A 29 5.07 11.06 4.24
N LYS A 30 5.10 11.39 5.52
CA LYS A 30 3.90 11.31 6.37
C LYS A 30 2.83 12.31 5.93
N THR A 31 3.21 13.51 5.53
CA THR A 31 2.28 14.54 5.06
C THR A 31 1.77 14.21 3.65
N ALA A 32 2.66 13.80 2.74
CA ALA A 32 2.29 13.37 1.40
C ALA A 32 1.53 12.05 1.40
N ASN A 33 1.88 11.12 2.32
CA ASN A 33 1.25 9.80 2.42
C ASN A 33 -0.25 9.86 2.70
N LYS A 34 -0.74 10.90 3.34
CA LYS A 34 -2.18 11.00 3.59
C LYS A 34 -2.94 11.18 2.28
N ALA A 35 -2.47 12.06 1.40
CA ALA A 35 -3.07 12.27 0.09
C ALA A 35 -2.83 11.06 -0.84
N GLU A 36 -1.60 10.52 -0.85
CA GLU A 36 -1.26 9.34 -1.63
C GLU A 36 -2.06 8.13 -1.18
N ARG A 37 -2.19 7.93 0.12
CA ARG A 37 -2.97 6.83 0.69
C ARG A 37 -4.43 6.92 0.26
N THR A 38 -5.02 8.12 0.31
CA THR A 38 -6.39 8.35 -0.13
C THR A 38 -6.54 8.06 -1.62
N ALA A 39 -5.59 8.52 -2.44
CA ALA A 39 -5.60 8.25 -3.88
C ALA A 39 -5.44 6.77 -4.20
N LEU A 40 -4.50 6.09 -3.54
CA LEU A 40 -4.31 4.64 -3.71
C LEU A 40 -5.54 3.86 -3.28
N GLY A 41 -6.16 4.25 -2.16
CA GLY A 41 -7.40 3.64 -1.70
C GLY A 41 -8.52 3.78 -2.73
N ALA A 42 -8.63 4.95 -3.35
CA ALA A 42 -9.62 5.18 -4.41
C ALA A 42 -9.34 4.33 -5.65
N LEU A 43 -8.08 4.21 -6.06
CA LEU A 43 -7.68 3.37 -7.20
C LEU A 43 -7.96 1.89 -6.92
N LEU A 44 -7.59 1.40 -5.74
CA LEU A 44 -7.85 0.03 -5.33
C LEU A 44 -9.35 -0.26 -5.30
N ARG A 45 -10.12 0.66 -4.75
CA ARG A 45 -11.58 0.53 -4.70
C ARG A 45 -12.17 0.48 -6.10
N ASN A 46 -11.70 1.34 -7.01
CA ASN A 46 -12.16 1.33 -8.39
C ASN A 46 -11.88 0.01 -9.09
N ASP A 47 -10.69 -0.56 -8.88
CA ASP A 47 -10.33 -1.86 -9.43
C ASP A 47 -11.21 -2.97 -8.85
N MET A 48 -11.47 -2.94 -7.55
CA MET A 48 -12.37 -3.89 -6.89
C MET A 48 -13.79 -3.78 -7.42
N TYR A 49 -14.30 -2.56 -7.64
CA TYR A 49 -15.61 -2.32 -8.24
C TYR A 49 -15.68 -2.83 -9.67
N ALA A 50 -14.61 -2.67 -10.45
CA ALA A 50 -14.57 -3.18 -11.82
C ALA A 50 -14.73 -4.70 -11.86
N ILE A 51 -14.02 -5.41 -10.99
CA ILE A 51 -14.12 -6.86 -10.84
C ILE A 51 -15.53 -7.23 -10.37
N TYR A 52 -16.04 -6.53 -9.37
CA TYR A 52 -17.36 -6.78 -8.80
C TYR A 52 -18.46 -6.64 -9.86
N ARG A 53 -18.45 -5.55 -10.63
CA ARG A 53 -19.44 -5.33 -11.68
C ARG A 53 -19.40 -6.41 -12.74
N LYS A 54 -18.21 -6.92 -13.07
CA LYS A 54 -18.05 -7.96 -14.08
C LYS A 54 -18.58 -9.32 -13.60
N TYR A 55 -18.36 -9.65 -12.33
CA TYR A 55 -18.66 -10.99 -11.80
C TYR A 55 -19.80 -11.02 -10.79
N ARG A 56 -20.47 -9.88 -10.57
CA ARG A 56 -21.55 -9.79 -9.57
C ARG A 56 -22.65 -10.83 -9.76
N ASP A 57 -23.05 -11.05 -11.00
CA ASP A 57 -24.16 -11.97 -11.33
C ASP A 57 -23.64 -13.34 -11.76
N ALA A 58 -22.33 -13.58 -11.73
CA ALA A 58 -21.75 -14.86 -12.09
C ALA A 58 -21.77 -15.81 -10.89
N ASP A 59 -22.07 -17.10 -11.17
CA ASP A 59 -22.02 -18.15 -10.14
C ASP A 59 -20.61 -18.59 -9.81
N GLU A 60 -19.71 -18.50 -10.78
CA GLU A 60 -18.32 -18.91 -10.65
C GLU A 60 -17.40 -17.77 -11.07
N VAL A 61 -16.24 -17.72 -10.44
CA VAL A 61 -15.21 -16.72 -10.70
C VAL A 61 -13.88 -17.43 -10.95
N PRO A 62 -13.12 -17.04 -12.00
CA PRO A 62 -11.79 -17.63 -12.22
C PRO A 62 -10.88 -17.45 -10.99
N VAL A 63 -10.02 -18.43 -10.75
CA VAL A 63 -9.12 -18.41 -9.58
C VAL A 63 -8.22 -17.16 -9.61
N GLU A 64 -7.78 -16.74 -10.79
CA GLU A 64 -6.93 -15.57 -10.96
C GLU A 64 -7.64 -14.28 -10.50
N VAL A 65 -8.94 -14.19 -10.76
CA VAL A 65 -9.77 -13.06 -10.35
C VAL A 65 -9.91 -13.02 -8.82
N GLN A 66 -10.11 -14.17 -8.20
CA GLN A 66 -10.19 -14.27 -6.74
C GLN A 66 -8.85 -13.90 -6.10
N GLU A 67 -7.74 -14.37 -6.66
CA GLU A 67 -6.40 -14.00 -6.19
C GLU A 67 -6.16 -12.49 -6.31
N GLU A 68 -6.54 -11.91 -7.44
CA GLU A 68 -6.43 -10.47 -7.65
C GLU A 68 -7.30 -9.69 -6.66
N MET A 69 -8.55 -10.10 -6.47
CA MET A 69 -9.45 -9.48 -5.50
C MET A 69 -8.88 -9.58 -4.08
N HIS A 70 -8.32 -10.71 -3.72
CA HIS A 70 -7.71 -10.90 -2.40
C HIS A 70 -6.52 -9.95 -2.21
N SER A 71 -5.65 -9.84 -3.22
CA SER A 71 -4.51 -8.92 -3.18
C SER A 71 -4.96 -7.47 -3.08
N LEU A 72 -5.96 -7.08 -3.84
CA LEU A 72 -6.54 -5.73 -3.79
C LEU A 72 -7.17 -5.46 -2.41
N GLY A 73 -7.88 -6.43 -1.86
CA GLY A 73 -8.49 -6.34 -0.54
C GLY A 73 -7.44 -6.19 0.57
N ASP A 74 -6.37 -6.98 0.52
CA ASP A 74 -5.28 -6.89 1.48
C ASP A 74 -4.59 -5.53 1.42
N ALA A 75 -4.32 -5.02 0.22
CA ALA A 75 -3.73 -3.70 0.05
C ALA A 75 -4.66 -2.61 0.56
N TYR A 76 -5.95 -2.71 0.29
CA TYR A 76 -6.96 -1.77 0.74
C TYR A 76 -7.04 -1.73 2.26
N HIS A 77 -7.06 -2.89 2.91
CA HIS A 77 -7.04 -3.00 4.37
C HIS A 77 -5.72 -2.50 4.96
N GLY A 78 -4.61 -2.81 4.28
CA GLY A 78 -3.30 -2.34 4.71
C GLY A 78 -3.17 -0.81 4.73
N LEU A 79 -3.95 -0.12 3.91
CA LEU A 79 -4.04 1.33 3.92
C LEU A 79 -4.97 1.88 5.00
N GLY A 80 -5.68 1.01 5.72
CA GLY A 80 -6.58 1.41 6.79
C GLY A 80 -8.04 1.62 6.38
N PHE A 81 -8.39 1.22 5.16
CA PHE A 81 -9.77 1.29 4.67
C PHE A 81 -10.47 -0.05 4.90
N ASN A 82 -11.75 -0.02 5.22
CA ASN A 82 -12.51 -1.25 5.50
C ASN A 82 -13.99 -1.16 5.21
N ALA A 83 -14.52 -0.28 4.56
CA ALA A 83 -15.99 -0.15 4.37
C ALA A 83 -16.47 -0.98 3.17
N THR A 84 -16.86 -0.34 2.09
CA THR A 84 -17.46 -0.97 0.91
C THR A 84 -16.53 -1.97 0.23
N GLY A 85 -15.22 -1.69 0.25
CA GLY A 85 -14.23 -2.59 -0.34
C GLY A 85 -14.21 -3.97 0.30
N THR A 86 -14.36 -4.05 1.63
CA THR A 86 -14.43 -5.33 2.35
C THR A 86 -15.64 -6.14 1.92
N LYS A 87 -16.80 -5.49 1.79
CA LYS A 87 -18.03 -6.16 1.37
C LYS A 87 -17.90 -6.74 -0.02
N ILE A 88 -17.36 -5.99 -0.96
CA ILE A 88 -17.14 -6.42 -2.34
C ILE A 88 -16.17 -7.60 -2.38
N HIS A 89 -15.07 -7.49 -1.64
CA HIS A 89 -14.06 -8.55 -1.52
C HIS A 89 -14.71 -9.85 -1.03
N ASP A 90 -15.49 -9.76 0.05
CA ASP A 90 -16.11 -10.94 0.66
C ASP A 90 -17.13 -11.59 -0.26
N GLU A 91 -17.91 -10.80 -1.00
CA GLU A 91 -18.88 -11.33 -1.97
C GLU A 91 -18.19 -12.11 -3.10
N ILE A 92 -17.09 -11.58 -3.64
CA ILE A 92 -16.35 -12.25 -4.71
C ILE A 92 -15.64 -13.49 -4.19
N MET A 93 -15.04 -13.42 -2.99
CA MET A 93 -14.36 -14.55 -2.39
C MET A 93 -15.32 -15.69 -1.99
N ALA A 94 -16.59 -15.39 -1.74
CA ALA A 94 -17.59 -16.38 -1.41
C ALA A 94 -18.12 -17.15 -2.63
N LYS A 95 -17.85 -16.67 -3.86
CA LYS A 95 -18.29 -17.36 -5.07
C LYS A 95 -17.45 -18.61 -5.33
N LYS A 96 -18.03 -19.56 -6.07
CA LYS A 96 -17.32 -20.78 -6.47
C LYS A 96 -16.15 -20.42 -7.37
N THR A 97 -15.02 -21.10 -7.15
CA THR A 97 -13.84 -20.92 -7.98
C THR A 97 -13.95 -21.76 -9.24
N LYS A 98 -13.79 -21.11 -10.38
CA LYS A 98 -13.71 -21.79 -11.67
C LYS A 98 -12.24 -22.11 -11.95
N VAL A 99 -11.95 -23.38 -12.04
CA VAL A 99 -10.59 -23.88 -12.32
C VAL A 99 -10.39 -24.05 -13.80
#